data_1509874793452e9694cad18c5d1826e3
#
_entry.id   1509874793452e9694cad18c5d1826e3
#
_cell.length_a   1.000
_cell.length_b   1.000
_cell.length_c   1.000
_cell.angle_alpha   90.00
_cell.angle_beta   90.00
_cell.angle_gamma   90.00
#
_symmetry.space_group_name_H-M   'P 1'
#
loop_
_entity.id
_entity.type
_entity.pdbx_description
1 polymer ?
#
loop_
_entity_poly.entity_id
_entity_poly.type
_entity_poly.pdbx_seq_one_letter_code
_entity_poly.pdbx_strand_id
1 'polypeptide(L)'
;MTDGVVMALRLIILCSMLFLGSCTGYHFRQVQNPFSHFGIKSLSIPMFVNKSAIPNISNAFTKEIFLLLSHYSGLEVYSGMKKDKDAVLIGIISSGPKTSDVFFQSGRTFLSKDTFPGRSPFYATSNTSYKLSLRIVIIKKPDPNVINLIKGPWGEQVIQNSRIVLDEKFPLTSSFVRSVSVGEEGSADSRVANFTKSKSWFQITVNELAKSISERFRKEVLNAF
;
A
#
# COMPACT_ATOMS: atom_id res chain seq x y z
N MET A 1 61.31 32.74 13.90
CA MET A 1 59.79 32.82 14.03
C MET A 1 59.08 32.25 12.88
N THR A 2 59.65 31.89 11.76
CA THR A 2 59.01 31.35 10.53
C THR A 2 58.67 29.87 10.60
N ASP A 3 59.49 29.07 11.35
CA ASP A 3 59.29 27.61 11.37
C ASP A 3 58.02 27.16 12.12
N GLY A 4 57.61 27.89 13.17
CA GLY A 4 56.42 27.60 13.93
C GLY A 4 55.10 27.81 13.11
N VAL A 5 55.11 28.85 12.27
CA VAL A 5 53.94 29.15 11.42
C VAL A 5 53.74 28.10 10.29
N VAL A 6 54.89 27.66 9.73
CA VAL A 6 54.86 26.61 8.68
C VAL A 6 54.41 25.27 9.25
N MET A 7 54.81 24.93 10.48
CA MET A 7 54.38 23.71 11.16
C MET A 7 52.89 23.73 11.52
N ALA A 8 52.36 24.86 12.00
CA ALA A 8 50.96 25.06 12.29
C ALA A 8 50.09 24.95 11.02
N LEU A 9 50.53 25.55 9.91
CA LEU A 9 49.82 25.48 8.62
C LEU A 9 49.74 24.04 8.08
N ARG A 10 50.83 23.28 8.19
CA ARG A 10 50.84 21.86 7.80
C ARG A 10 49.88 21.01 8.64
N LEU A 11 49.78 21.28 9.93
CA LEU A 11 48.85 20.57 10.83
C LEU A 11 47.41 20.86 10.50
N ILE A 12 47.08 22.12 10.17
CA ILE A 12 45.72 22.52 9.74
C ILE A 12 45.32 21.84 8.43
N ILE A 13 46.24 21.77 7.46
CA ILE A 13 45.99 21.10 6.18
C ILE A 13 45.78 19.59 6.39
N LEU A 14 46.55 18.96 7.26
CA LEU A 14 46.41 17.52 7.57
C LEU A 14 45.08 17.21 8.26
N CYS A 15 44.67 18.04 9.24
CA CYS A 15 43.37 17.94 9.88
C CYS A 15 42.20 18.14 8.89
N SER A 16 42.32 19.13 7.98
CA SER A 16 41.30 19.37 6.95
C SER A 16 41.14 18.19 6.01
N MET A 17 42.20 17.50 5.62
CA MET A 17 42.10 16.28 4.80
C MET A 17 41.44 15.10 5.52
N LEU A 18 41.59 14.99 6.84
CA LEU A 18 40.89 13.94 7.63
C LEU A 18 39.38 14.14 7.71
N PHE A 19 38.89 15.39 7.71
CA PHE A 19 37.45 15.69 7.72
C PHE A 19 36.79 15.48 6.36
N LEU A 20 37.48 15.52 5.25
CA LEU A 20 36.95 15.28 3.91
C LEU A 20 36.72 13.79 3.61
N GLY A 21 37.33 12.88 4.37
CA GLY A 21 37.18 11.43 4.19
C GLY A 21 35.93 10.82 4.86
N SER A 22 35.22 11.55 5.72
CA SER A 22 34.13 10.98 6.53
C SER A 22 32.75 10.91 5.84
N CYS A 23 32.63 11.41 4.61
CA CYS A 23 31.35 11.38 3.88
C CYS A 23 31.13 10.16 2.97
N THR A 24 31.97 9.12 3.04
CA THR A 24 31.87 7.95 2.14
C THR A 24 30.90 6.85 2.62
N GLY A 25 30.08 7.12 3.64
CA GLY A 25 29.14 6.13 4.20
C GLY A 25 27.79 5.96 3.47
N TYR A 26 27.50 6.74 2.43
CA TYR A 26 26.31 6.50 1.59
C TYR A 26 26.59 5.37 0.60
N HIS A 27 26.51 4.15 1.06
CA HIS A 27 26.30 3.04 0.17
C HIS A 27 24.87 3.19 -0.43
N PHE A 28 24.80 3.64 -1.68
CA PHE A 28 23.62 3.36 -2.51
C PHE A 28 23.49 1.84 -2.55
N ARG A 29 22.71 1.28 -1.65
CA ARG A 29 22.27 -0.11 -1.76
C ARG A 29 21.45 -0.14 -3.03
N GLN A 30 22.08 -0.47 -4.16
CA GLN A 30 21.34 -0.83 -5.38
C GLN A 30 20.44 -1.99 -4.96
N VAL A 31 19.16 -1.70 -4.85
CA VAL A 31 18.17 -2.70 -4.50
C VAL A 31 18.07 -3.60 -5.72
N GLN A 32 18.76 -4.74 -5.67
CA GLN A 32 18.83 -5.68 -6.77
C GLN A 32 17.46 -6.32 -6.99
N ASN A 33 17.22 -6.79 -8.22
CA ASN A 33 16.01 -7.51 -8.59
C ASN A 33 15.82 -8.76 -7.68
N PRO A 34 14.79 -8.79 -6.83
CA PRO A 34 14.55 -9.92 -5.92
C PRO A 34 14.19 -11.20 -6.66
N PHE A 35 13.70 -11.10 -7.90
CA PHE A 35 13.26 -12.24 -8.71
C PHE A 35 14.34 -12.75 -9.69
N SER A 36 15.57 -12.27 -9.56
CA SER A 36 16.69 -12.66 -10.43
C SER A 36 16.97 -14.17 -10.39
N HIS A 37 16.87 -14.80 -9.20
CA HIS A 37 17.02 -16.25 -9.00
C HIS A 37 16.02 -17.08 -9.80
N PHE A 38 14.83 -16.53 -10.06
CA PHE A 38 13.82 -17.16 -10.90
C PHE A 38 13.98 -16.84 -12.38
N GLY A 39 15.01 -16.07 -12.76
CA GLY A 39 15.24 -15.63 -14.13
C GLY A 39 14.19 -14.66 -14.65
N ILE A 40 13.54 -13.88 -13.76
CA ILE A 40 12.54 -12.87 -14.11
C ILE A 40 13.25 -11.52 -14.19
N LYS A 41 13.28 -10.92 -15.38
CA LYS A 41 13.81 -9.58 -15.64
C LYS A 41 12.72 -8.59 -16.00
N SER A 42 11.59 -9.10 -16.49
CA SER A 42 10.44 -8.28 -16.89
C SER A 42 9.16 -8.79 -16.23
N LEU A 43 8.38 -7.87 -15.65
CA LEU A 43 7.17 -8.15 -14.88
C LEU A 43 6.01 -7.28 -15.36
N SER A 44 4.88 -7.89 -15.71
CA SER A 44 3.66 -7.16 -16.02
C SER A 44 2.72 -7.14 -14.80
N ILE A 45 2.13 -5.98 -14.53
CA ILE A 45 1.22 -5.76 -13.40
C ILE A 45 -0.11 -5.22 -13.95
N PRO A 46 -1.10 -6.08 -14.18
CA PRO A 46 -2.45 -5.64 -14.49
C PRO A 46 -3.12 -5.02 -13.25
N MET A 47 -4.21 -4.28 -13.48
CA MET A 47 -5.06 -3.79 -12.39
C MET A 47 -5.46 -4.96 -11.48
N PHE A 48 -5.34 -4.78 -10.18
CA PHE A 48 -5.72 -5.78 -9.19
C PHE A 48 -7.20 -6.09 -9.25
N VAL A 49 -7.55 -7.36 -9.09
CA VAL A 49 -8.93 -7.83 -9.10
C VAL A 49 -9.57 -7.51 -7.76
N ASN A 50 -10.65 -6.75 -7.79
CA ASN A 50 -11.42 -6.46 -6.58
C ASN A 50 -12.60 -7.43 -6.46
N LYS A 51 -12.53 -8.33 -5.50
CA LYS A 51 -13.59 -9.25 -5.08
C LYS A 51 -14.20 -8.84 -3.73
N SER A 52 -13.82 -7.67 -3.21
CA SER A 52 -14.34 -7.17 -1.94
C SER A 52 -15.65 -6.41 -2.12
N ALA A 53 -16.37 -6.23 -1.03
CA ALA A 53 -17.56 -5.38 -0.98
C ALA A 53 -17.26 -3.87 -1.06
N ILE A 54 -15.97 -3.48 -1.11
CA ILE A 54 -15.57 -2.07 -1.18
C ILE A 54 -15.23 -1.71 -2.63
N PRO A 55 -15.93 -0.78 -3.27
CA PRO A 55 -15.65 -0.38 -4.65
C PRO A 55 -14.39 0.47 -4.76
N ASN A 56 -13.80 0.50 -5.95
CA ASN A 56 -12.76 1.45 -6.38
C ASN A 56 -11.45 1.45 -5.57
N ILE A 57 -11.09 0.33 -4.90
CA ILE A 57 -9.85 0.23 -4.12
C ILE A 57 -8.66 -0.34 -4.92
N SER A 58 -8.92 -1.03 -6.04
CA SER A 58 -7.87 -1.69 -6.84
C SER A 58 -6.74 -0.78 -7.25
N ASN A 59 -7.07 0.45 -7.65
CA ASN A 59 -6.08 1.40 -8.16
C ASN A 59 -5.03 1.77 -7.11
N ALA A 60 -5.43 2.02 -5.86
CA ALA A 60 -4.52 2.38 -4.79
C ALA A 60 -3.48 1.28 -4.56
N PHE A 61 -3.94 0.02 -4.41
CA PHE A 61 -3.06 -1.12 -4.18
C PHE A 61 -2.17 -1.43 -5.39
N THR A 62 -2.73 -1.39 -6.61
CA THR A 62 -1.95 -1.63 -7.83
C THR A 62 -0.84 -0.61 -7.98
N LYS A 63 -1.15 0.68 -7.75
CA LYS A 63 -0.19 1.78 -7.85
C LYS A 63 0.98 1.61 -6.87
N GLU A 64 0.70 1.34 -5.61
CA GLU A 64 1.74 1.26 -4.58
C GLU A 64 2.68 0.05 -4.81
N ILE A 65 2.13 -1.12 -5.20
CA ILE A 65 2.96 -2.29 -5.56
C ILE A 65 3.75 -2.04 -6.84
N PHE A 66 3.16 -1.37 -7.84
CA PHE A 66 3.85 -1.00 -9.07
C PHE A 66 5.03 -0.06 -8.77
N LEU A 67 4.81 0.99 -7.98
CA LEU A 67 5.85 1.94 -7.60
C LEU A 67 6.96 1.25 -6.81
N LEU A 68 6.61 0.40 -5.84
CA LEU A 68 7.60 -0.36 -5.08
C LEU A 68 8.52 -1.18 -6.00
N LEU A 69 7.93 -1.96 -6.91
CA LEU A 69 8.70 -2.85 -7.78
C LEU A 69 9.51 -2.11 -8.84
N SER A 70 9.04 -0.93 -9.26
CA SER A 70 9.78 -0.08 -10.22
C SER A 70 11.08 0.52 -9.67
N HIS A 71 11.29 0.47 -8.35
CA HIS A 71 12.54 0.93 -7.72
C HIS A 71 13.67 -0.10 -7.74
N TYR A 72 13.39 -1.34 -8.14
CA TYR A 72 14.40 -2.39 -8.19
C TYR A 72 15.20 -2.32 -9.48
N SER A 73 16.53 -2.19 -9.37
CA SER A 73 17.40 -2.22 -10.54
C SER A 73 17.44 -3.61 -11.16
N GLY A 74 17.41 -3.69 -12.50
CA GLY A 74 17.38 -4.97 -13.22
C GLY A 74 16.02 -5.66 -13.24
N LEU A 75 14.94 -4.99 -12.81
CA LEU A 75 13.56 -5.42 -12.98
C LEU A 75 12.79 -4.37 -13.81
N GLU A 76 12.38 -4.74 -15.00
CA GLU A 76 11.53 -3.91 -15.84
C GLU A 76 10.06 -4.17 -15.51
N VAL A 77 9.35 -3.16 -15.04
CA VAL A 77 7.94 -3.26 -14.62
C VAL A 77 7.03 -2.60 -15.63
N TYR A 78 6.03 -3.32 -16.09
CA TYR A 78 5.07 -2.88 -17.09
C TYR A 78 3.65 -2.85 -16.55
N SER A 79 2.94 -1.76 -16.80
CA SER A 79 1.52 -1.67 -16.48
C SER A 79 0.67 -2.46 -17.46
N GLY A 80 -0.38 -3.09 -16.95
CA GLY A 80 -1.32 -3.89 -17.75
C GLY A 80 -0.85 -5.33 -17.98
N MET A 81 -1.68 -6.09 -18.69
CA MET A 81 -1.39 -7.48 -19.04
C MET A 81 -0.54 -7.55 -20.30
N LYS A 82 0.71 -8.01 -20.16
CA LYS A 82 1.65 -8.24 -21.27
C LYS A 82 2.02 -9.72 -21.32
N LYS A 83 1.74 -10.40 -22.43
CA LYS A 83 1.99 -11.83 -22.60
C LYS A 83 3.46 -12.14 -22.93
N ASP A 84 4.20 -11.17 -23.44
CA ASP A 84 5.59 -11.23 -23.89
C ASP A 84 6.60 -11.05 -22.74
N LYS A 85 6.14 -10.84 -21.51
CA LYS A 85 7.00 -10.62 -20.35
C LYS A 85 7.29 -11.92 -19.60
N ASP A 86 8.42 -11.96 -18.88
CA ASP A 86 8.87 -13.15 -18.16
C ASP A 86 7.87 -13.62 -17.12
N ALA A 87 7.19 -12.66 -16.45
CA ALA A 87 6.20 -12.97 -15.44
C ALA A 87 5.05 -11.95 -15.40
N VAL A 88 3.98 -12.34 -14.73
CA VAL A 88 2.85 -11.47 -14.38
C VAL A 88 2.61 -11.52 -12.86
N LEU A 89 2.40 -10.34 -12.25
CA LEU A 89 1.95 -10.21 -10.87
C LEU A 89 0.46 -9.93 -10.86
N ILE A 90 -0.30 -10.78 -10.19
CA ILE A 90 -1.75 -10.65 -10.03
C ILE A 90 -2.04 -10.35 -8.57
N GLY A 91 -2.70 -9.23 -8.29
CA GLY A 91 -3.24 -8.91 -6.98
C GLY A 91 -4.74 -9.20 -6.94
N ILE A 92 -5.21 -9.82 -5.87
CA ILE A 92 -6.63 -10.10 -5.64
C ILE A 92 -7.00 -9.55 -4.26
N ILE A 93 -7.88 -8.56 -4.25
CA ILE A 93 -8.42 -7.97 -3.02
C ILE A 93 -9.73 -8.66 -2.72
N SER A 94 -9.86 -9.25 -1.54
CA SER A 94 -11.07 -9.94 -1.10
C SER A 94 -11.51 -9.49 0.29
N SER A 95 -12.76 -9.75 0.61
CA SER A 95 -13.35 -9.50 1.92
C SER A 95 -14.35 -10.59 2.26
N GLY A 96 -14.90 -10.57 3.47
CA GLY A 96 -16.07 -11.38 3.79
C GLY A 96 -17.24 -11.08 2.83
N PRO A 97 -18.12 -12.06 2.62
CA PRO A 97 -19.21 -11.96 1.63
C PRO A 97 -20.26 -10.91 1.98
N LYS A 98 -20.42 -10.60 3.26
CA LYS A 98 -21.40 -9.62 3.75
C LYS A 98 -20.72 -8.31 4.12
N THR A 99 -21.41 -7.20 3.93
CA THR A 99 -20.93 -5.87 4.34
C THR A 99 -20.64 -5.80 5.84
N SER A 100 -21.42 -6.51 6.68
CA SER A 100 -21.19 -6.65 8.12
C SER A 100 -19.87 -7.34 8.47
N ASP A 101 -19.36 -8.20 7.59
CA ASP A 101 -18.10 -8.91 7.80
C ASP A 101 -16.89 -8.04 7.42
N VAL A 102 -17.15 -6.98 6.67
CA VAL A 102 -16.14 -6.02 6.18
C VAL A 102 -16.04 -4.82 7.08
N PHE A 103 -17.18 -4.20 7.41
CA PHE A 103 -17.24 -2.97 8.18
C PHE A 103 -17.70 -3.22 9.61
N PHE A 104 -16.87 -2.82 10.55
CA PHE A 104 -17.15 -2.88 11.98
C PHE A 104 -17.32 -1.45 12.51
N GLN A 105 -18.47 -1.19 13.08
CA GLN A 105 -18.80 0.13 13.63
C GLN A 105 -18.58 0.13 15.12
N SER A 106 -17.87 1.14 15.63
CA SER A 106 -17.61 1.33 17.04
C SER A 106 -17.69 2.82 17.41
N GLY A 107 -17.83 3.07 18.73
CA GLY A 107 -18.08 4.41 19.22
C GLY A 107 -19.49 4.90 18.86
N ARG A 108 -20.13 5.57 19.78
CA ARG A 108 -21.47 6.15 19.57
C ARG A 108 -21.46 7.58 20.08
N THR A 109 -21.82 8.52 19.20
CA THR A 109 -22.04 9.90 19.56
C THR A 109 -23.54 10.15 19.64
N PHE A 110 -24.02 10.63 20.77
CA PHE A 110 -25.42 11.01 20.93
C PHE A 110 -25.68 12.33 20.20
N LEU A 111 -26.68 12.33 19.33
CA LEU A 111 -27.13 13.51 18.59
C LEU A 111 -28.52 13.90 19.13
N SER A 112 -28.58 15.03 19.80
CA SER A 112 -29.80 15.57 20.38
C SER A 112 -30.72 16.15 19.32
N LYS A 113 -31.96 16.44 19.72
CA LYS A 113 -32.93 17.13 18.85
C LYS A 113 -32.45 18.55 18.47
N ASP A 114 -31.67 19.18 19.35
CA ASP A 114 -31.10 20.51 19.09
C ASP A 114 -30.01 20.46 18.01
N THR A 115 -29.27 19.34 17.93
CA THR A 115 -28.27 19.08 16.89
C THR A 115 -28.91 18.84 15.52
N PHE A 116 -30.06 18.16 15.49
CA PHE A 116 -30.80 17.84 14.25
C PHE A 116 -32.30 18.15 14.41
N PRO A 117 -32.71 19.41 14.23
CA PRO A 117 -34.12 19.79 14.28
C PRO A 117 -34.95 18.96 13.30
N GLY A 118 -36.10 18.48 13.79
CA GLY A 118 -37.02 17.66 12.99
C GLY A 118 -36.75 16.17 12.98
N ARG A 119 -35.74 15.70 13.73
CA ARG A 119 -35.47 14.27 13.96
C ARG A 119 -35.52 13.92 15.44
N SER A 120 -35.95 12.70 15.74
CA SER A 120 -35.82 12.16 17.09
C SER A 120 -34.33 11.98 17.43
N PRO A 121 -33.91 12.15 18.70
CA PRO A 121 -32.55 11.90 19.16
C PRO A 121 -32.09 10.49 18.76
N PHE A 122 -30.84 10.37 18.26
CA PHE A 122 -30.27 9.08 17.86
C PHE A 122 -28.78 9.01 18.13
N TYR A 123 -28.25 7.79 18.12
CA TYR A 123 -26.81 7.56 18.22
C TYR A 123 -26.21 7.38 16.82
N ALA A 124 -25.19 8.17 16.51
CA ALA A 124 -24.40 8.01 15.31
C ALA A 124 -23.09 7.27 15.62
N THR A 125 -22.67 6.41 14.72
CA THR A 125 -21.38 5.72 14.83
C THR A 125 -20.26 6.68 14.51
N SER A 126 -19.27 6.80 15.40
CA SER A 126 -18.14 7.72 15.24
C SER A 126 -16.93 7.08 14.55
N ASN A 127 -16.74 5.79 14.71
CA ASN A 127 -15.59 5.07 14.11
C ASN A 127 -16.06 3.89 13.27
N THR A 128 -15.42 3.68 12.13
CA THR A 128 -15.66 2.53 11.26
C THR A 128 -14.32 1.90 10.93
N SER A 129 -14.13 0.64 11.31
CA SER A 129 -13.01 -0.18 10.87
C SER A 129 -13.44 -1.13 9.76
N TYR A 130 -12.50 -1.51 8.90
CA TYR A 130 -12.75 -2.46 7.83
C TYR A 130 -11.64 -3.50 7.71
N LYS A 131 -12.01 -4.71 7.32
CA LYS A 131 -11.11 -5.84 7.13
C LYS A 131 -11.15 -6.32 5.69
N LEU A 132 -9.97 -6.51 5.11
CA LEU A 132 -9.76 -7.00 3.76
C LEU A 132 -8.64 -8.04 3.78
N SER A 133 -8.41 -8.70 2.67
CA SER A 133 -7.18 -9.42 2.40
C SER A 133 -6.69 -9.14 0.99
N LEU A 134 -5.38 -8.99 0.83
CA LEU A 134 -4.71 -8.90 -0.46
C LEU A 134 -3.90 -10.18 -0.68
N ARG A 135 -4.19 -10.90 -1.76
CA ARG A 135 -3.36 -12.01 -2.24
C ARG A 135 -2.54 -11.54 -3.41
N ILE A 136 -1.25 -11.77 -3.37
CA ILE A 136 -0.31 -11.44 -4.45
C ILE A 136 0.24 -12.75 -5.00
N VAL A 137 0.05 -12.96 -6.30
CA VAL A 137 0.53 -14.15 -7.01
C VAL A 137 1.45 -13.72 -8.15
N ILE A 138 2.65 -14.29 -8.22
CA ILE A 138 3.58 -14.09 -9.34
C ILE A 138 3.68 -15.37 -10.14
N ILE A 139 3.39 -15.28 -11.44
CA ILE A 139 3.36 -16.40 -12.36
C ILE A 139 4.43 -16.18 -13.42
N LYS A 140 5.38 -17.09 -13.51
CA LYS A 140 6.40 -17.12 -14.57
C LYS A 140 5.82 -17.69 -15.87
N LYS A 141 6.19 -17.12 -17.01
CA LYS A 141 5.66 -17.49 -18.33
C LYS A 141 4.13 -17.47 -18.32
N PRO A 142 3.52 -16.28 -18.33
CA PRO A 142 2.09 -16.11 -18.08
C PRO A 142 1.24 -16.91 -19.10
N ASP A 143 0.45 -17.84 -18.54
CA ASP A 143 -0.52 -18.64 -19.29
C ASP A 143 -1.92 -18.09 -19.00
N PRO A 144 -2.69 -17.72 -20.04
CA PRO A 144 -4.05 -17.20 -19.87
C PRO A 144 -4.97 -18.12 -19.06
N ASN A 145 -4.83 -19.43 -19.21
CA ASN A 145 -5.65 -20.41 -18.49
C ASN A 145 -5.35 -20.38 -16.99
N VAL A 146 -4.08 -20.37 -16.62
CA VAL A 146 -3.65 -20.27 -15.19
C VAL A 146 -4.09 -18.95 -14.60
N ILE A 147 -3.95 -17.84 -15.34
CA ILE A 147 -4.37 -16.51 -14.89
C ILE A 147 -5.88 -16.46 -14.65
N ASN A 148 -6.68 -17.00 -15.57
CA ASN A 148 -8.14 -17.03 -15.45
C ASN A 148 -8.58 -17.90 -14.29
N LEU A 149 -7.90 -19.03 -14.05
CA LEU A 149 -8.19 -19.91 -12.94
C LEU A 149 -7.94 -19.20 -11.59
N ILE A 150 -6.82 -18.49 -11.46
CA ILE A 150 -6.47 -17.72 -10.25
C ILE A 150 -7.44 -16.57 -10.01
N LYS A 151 -7.86 -15.87 -11.07
CA LYS A 151 -8.86 -14.79 -10.98
C LYS A 151 -10.28 -15.32 -10.76
N GLY A 152 -10.54 -16.56 -11.07
CA GLY A 152 -11.86 -17.20 -10.95
C GLY A 152 -12.31 -17.43 -9.49
N PRO A 153 -13.52 -17.95 -9.29
CA PRO A 153 -14.07 -18.22 -7.97
C PRO A 153 -13.27 -19.27 -7.18
N TRP A 154 -12.62 -20.21 -7.87
CA TRP A 154 -11.82 -21.29 -7.29
C TRP A 154 -10.35 -20.89 -7.05
N GLY A 155 -9.97 -19.64 -7.34
CA GLY A 155 -8.61 -19.15 -7.24
C GLY A 155 -8.05 -19.06 -5.82
N GLU A 156 -8.88 -19.27 -4.79
CA GLU A 156 -8.42 -19.36 -3.39
C GLU A 156 -7.88 -20.75 -3.04
N GLN A 157 -8.23 -21.77 -3.81
CA GLN A 157 -7.64 -23.10 -3.63
C GLN A 157 -6.21 -23.06 -4.13
N VAL A 158 -5.30 -23.55 -3.30
CA VAL A 158 -3.86 -23.59 -3.60
C VAL A 158 -3.66 -24.35 -4.90
N ILE A 159 -3.31 -23.61 -5.94
CA ILE A 159 -2.97 -24.20 -7.23
C ILE A 159 -1.50 -24.53 -7.16
N GLN A 160 -1.18 -25.78 -6.97
CA GLN A 160 0.19 -26.30 -7.13
C GLN A 160 0.54 -26.30 -8.62
N ASN A 161 1.00 -25.16 -9.09
CA ASN A 161 1.49 -25.01 -10.45
C ASN A 161 2.96 -24.60 -10.39
N SER A 162 3.82 -25.37 -11.09
CA SER A 162 5.28 -25.12 -11.15
C SER A 162 5.66 -23.73 -11.70
N ARG A 163 4.72 -23.01 -12.29
CA ARG A 163 4.93 -21.65 -12.80
C ARG A 163 4.67 -20.56 -11.75
N ILE A 164 4.04 -20.90 -10.61
CA ILE A 164 3.80 -19.95 -9.54
C ILE A 164 5.10 -19.81 -8.75
N VAL A 165 5.66 -18.61 -8.76
CA VAL A 165 6.91 -18.25 -8.06
C VAL A 165 6.60 -17.74 -6.65
N LEU A 166 5.47 -17.04 -6.52
CA LEU A 166 5.02 -16.46 -5.26
C LEU A 166 3.50 -16.55 -5.16
N ASP A 167 3.00 -16.90 -4.00
CA ASP A 167 1.58 -16.85 -3.65
C ASP A 167 1.45 -16.52 -2.16
N GLU A 168 1.23 -15.26 -1.85
CA GLU A 168 1.17 -14.75 -0.50
C GLU A 168 -0.12 -13.98 -0.22
N LYS A 169 -0.65 -14.14 0.99
CA LYS A 169 -1.90 -13.51 1.43
C LYS A 169 -1.65 -12.62 2.65
N PHE A 170 -1.98 -11.34 2.51
CA PHE A 170 -1.82 -10.32 3.53
C PHE A 170 -3.16 -9.92 4.11
N PRO A 171 -3.39 -10.14 5.41
CA PRO A 171 -4.57 -9.59 6.09
C PRO A 171 -4.40 -8.09 6.26
N LEU A 172 -5.47 -7.33 5.98
CA LEU A 172 -5.52 -5.89 6.01
C LEU A 172 -6.62 -5.42 6.95
N THR A 173 -6.28 -4.50 7.85
CA THR A 173 -7.27 -3.85 8.72
C THR A 173 -6.93 -2.38 8.79
N SER A 174 -7.93 -1.53 8.63
CA SER A 174 -7.81 -0.09 8.81
C SER A 174 -9.11 0.48 9.41
N SER A 175 -9.05 1.73 9.87
CA SER A 175 -10.19 2.41 10.44
C SER A 175 -10.19 3.89 10.06
N PHE A 176 -11.36 4.47 10.02
CA PHE A 176 -11.53 5.90 9.83
C PHE A 176 -12.63 6.45 10.74
N VAL A 177 -12.45 7.70 11.14
CA VAL A 177 -13.42 8.42 11.95
C VAL A 177 -14.46 9.04 11.01
N ARG A 178 -15.74 8.80 11.31
CA ARG A 178 -16.82 9.53 10.65
C ARG A 178 -16.94 10.90 11.28
N SER A 179 -16.72 11.92 10.49
CA SER A 179 -16.95 13.28 10.92
C SER A 179 -18.46 13.53 11.02
N VAL A 180 -18.98 13.48 12.23
CA VAL A 180 -20.27 14.05 12.55
C VAL A 180 -19.95 15.46 13.05
N SER A 181 -19.93 16.44 12.15
CA SER A 181 -19.78 17.84 12.55
C SER A 181 -21.12 18.32 13.09
N VAL A 182 -21.14 18.56 14.38
CA VAL A 182 -22.12 19.45 14.99
C VAL A 182 -21.67 20.86 14.61
N GLY A 183 -22.36 21.52 13.66
CA GLY A 183 -21.99 22.86 13.26
C GLY A 183 -22.31 23.88 14.33
N GLU A 184 -21.55 24.96 14.33
CA GLU A 184 -21.91 26.18 15.08
C GLU A 184 -23.28 26.69 14.63
N GLU A 185 -24.04 27.20 15.61
CA GLU A 185 -25.36 27.79 15.38
C GLU A 185 -25.28 28.83 14.26
N GLY A 186 -26.05 28.61 13.20
CA GLY A 186 -26.28 29.64 12.18
C GLY A 186 -26.06 29.25 10.73
N SER A 187 -25.35 28.16 10.40
CA SER A 187 -25.21 27.74 9.00
C SER A 187 -26.02 26.48 8.69
N ALA A 188 -26.91 26.58 7.71
CA ALA A 188 -27.73 25.47 7.24
C ALA A 188 -26.91 24.27 6.70
N ASP A 189 -25.64 24.51 6.36
CA ASP A 189 -24.71 23.53 5.78
C ASP A 189 -23.96 22.70 6.82
N SER A 190 -23.97 23.11 8.09
CA SER A 190 -23.18 22.48 9.16
C SER A 190 -23.85 21.25 9.80
N ARG A 191 -25.10 20.95 9.45
CA ARG A 191 -25.93 19.91 10.07
C ARG A 191 -26.00 18.60 9.30
N VAL A 192 -25.31 18.51 8.18
CA VAL A 192 -25.29 17.28 7.35
C VAL A 192 -24.05 16.49 7.72
N ALA A 193 -24.23 15.20 8.06
CA ALA A 193 -23.10 14.29 8.08
C ALA A 193 -22.33 14.48 6.77
N ASN A 194 -21.14 15.08 6.85
CA ASN A 194 -20.45 15.52 5.66
C ASN A 194 -19.95 14.29 4.88
N PHE A 195 -20.80 13.78 4.01
CA PHE A 195 -20.53 12.61 3.16
C PHE A 195 -19.22 12.77 2.39
N THR A 196 -18.96 13.96 1.89
CA THR A 196 -17.74 14.29 1.14
C THR A 196 -16.53 14.17 2.04
N LYS A 197 -16.58 14.67 3.27
CA LYS A 197 -15.49 14.58 4.23
C LYS A 197 -15.25 13.12 4.67
N SER A 198 -16.33 12.38 4.94
CA SER A 198 -16.21 10.94 5.27
C SER A 198 -15.66 10.11 4.12
N LYS A 199 -16.05 10.41 2.87
CA LYS A 199 -15.51 9.78 1.66
C LYS A 199 -14.03 10.11 1.48
N SER A 200 -13.64 11.36 1.71
CA SER A 200 -12.24 11.78 1.64
C SER A 200 -11.38 11.07 2.69
N TRP A 201 -11.83 11.02 3.94
CA TRP A 201 -11.14 10.28 5.00
C TRP A 201 -10.98 8.80 4.68
N PHE A 202 -12.05 8.17 4.19
CA PHE A 202 -11.97 6.78 3.74
C PHE A 202 -10.94 6.60 2.63
N GLN A 203 -10.91 7.49 1.63
CA GLN A 203 -9.93 7.41 0.53
C GLN A 203 -8.48 7.59 1.02
N ILE A 204 -8.26 8.49 1.98
CA ILE A 204 -6.95 8.67 2.62
C ILE A 204 -6.52 7.36 3.30
N THR A 205 -7.38 6.76 4.13
CA THR A 205 -7.04 5.52 4.82
C THR A 205 -6.81 4.33 3.88
N VAL A 206 -7.50 4.26 2.74
CA VAL A 206 -7.25 3.26 1.70
C VAL A 206 -5.85 3.44 1.10
N ASN A 207 -5.45 4.68 0.81
CA ASN A 207 -4.12 4.97 0.26
C ASN A 207 -3.01 4.66 1.29
N GLU A 208 -3.21 5.02 2.55
CA GLU A 208 -2.27 4.69 3.64
C GLU A 208 -2.14 3.17 3.83
N LEU A 209 -3.27 2.45 3.76
CA LEU A 209 -3.27 1.00 3.84
C LEU A 209 -2.52 0.37 2.66
N ALA A 210 -2.73 0.88 1.44
CA ALA A 210 -2.01 0.41 0.25
C ALA A 210 -0.49 0.65 0.36
N LYS A 211 -0.08 1.79 0.91
CA LYS A 211 1.33 2.08 1.19
C LYS A 211 1.91 1.16 2.25
N SER A 212 1.19 0.98 3.37
CA SER A 212 1.60 0.07 4.45
C SER A 212 1.80 -1.36 3.94
N ILE A 213 0.90 -1.86 3.08
CA ILE A 213 1.04 -3.21 2.54
C ILE A 213 2.20 -3.33 1.55
N SER A 214 2.49 -2.30 0.77
CA SER A 214 3.65 -2.33 -0.11
C SER A 214 4.97 -2.43 0.69
N GLU A 215 5.05 -1.76 1.84
CA GLU A 215 6.18 -1.87 2.75
C GLU A 215 6.28 -3.25 3.43
N ARG A 216 5.14 -3.82 3.81
CA ARG A 216 5.09 -5.19 4.34
C ARG A 216 5.52 -6.21 3.28
N PHE A 217 5.01 -6.09 2.07
CA PHE A 217 5.41 -6.94 0.95
C PHE A 217 6.92 -6.87 0.70
N ARG A 218 7.49 -5.67 0.76
CA ARG A 218 8.94 -5.49 0.66
C ARG A 218 9.69 -6.22 1.78
N LYS A 219 9.25 -6.05 3.04
CA LYS A 219 9.93 -6.61 4.21
C LYS A 219 9.78 -8.12 4.33
N GLU A 220 8.57 -8.62 4.13
CA GLU A 220 8.22 -10.02 4.39
C GLU A 220 8.53 -10.93 3.19
N VAL A 221 8.49 -10.37 1.97
CA VAL A 221 8.66 -11.15 0.74
C VAL A 221 9.94 -10.76 0.01
N LEU A 222 10.08 -9.51 -0.44
CA LEU A 222 11.17 -9.14 -1.33
C LEU A 222 12.55 -9.14 -0.65
N ASN A 223 12.62 -8.94 0.66
CA ASN A 223 13.88 -9.02 1.41
C ASN A 223 14.25 -10.47 1.81
N ALA A 224 13.34 -11.43 1.60
CA ALA A 224 13.61 -12.85 1.86
C ALA A 224 14.32 -13.54 0.68
N PHE A 225 14.36 -12.89 -0.48
CA PHE A 225 15.07 -13.33 -1.68
C PHE A 225 16.39 -12.56 -1.83
#